data_e0c5ae4c26984ff347a7327778a94a84
#
_entry.id   e0c5ae4c26984ff347a7327778a94a84
#
_cell.length_a   1.000
_cell.length_b   1.000
_cell.length_c   1.000
_cell.angle_alpha   90.00
_cell.angle_beta   90.00
_cell.angle_gamma   90.00
#
_symmetry.space_group_name_H-M   'P 1'
#
loop_
_entity.id
_entity.type
_entity.pdbx_description
1 polymer ?
#
loop_
_entity_poly.entity_id
_entity_poly.type
_entity_poly.pdbx_seq_one_letter_code
_entity_poly.pdbx_strand_id
1 'polypeptide(L)'
;MLFRSRNPEIPAGFGGLISRSCHSFGEIASHPTEDYLFLSPIFDSISKTGYRAGYAPDELRKAFAQGIINPRVAALGGIRPEHLPALQEYGFGGAAFLGYIWQGATPEELVRRMREIRKFNR
;
A
#
# COMPACT_ATOMS: atom_id res chain seq x y z
N MET A 1 -8.80 -13.83 9.86
CA MET A 1 -7.35 -14.04 9.70
C MET A 1 -6.92 -13.65 8.30
N LEU A 2 -5.78 -13.05 8.17
CA LEU A 2 -5.24 -12.59 6.90
C LEU A 2 -4.15 -13.54 6.40
N PHE A 3 -4.27 -14.02 5.16
CA PHE A 3 -3.28 -14.88 4.54
C PHE A 3 -2.32 -14.04 3.70
N ARG A 4 -1.01 -14.24 3.88
CA ARG A 4 0.03 -13.43 3.24
C ARG A 4 0.71 -14.15 2.09
N SER A 5 1.23 -13.38 1.15
CA SER A 5 1.84 -13.87 -0.09
C SER A 5 3.12 -14.68 0.07
N ARG A 6 3.77 -14.66 1.24
CA ARG A 6 4.97 -15.48 1.48
C ARG A 6 4.69 -16.98 1.33
N ASN A 7 3.48 -17.36 1.54
CA ASN A 7 3.03 -18.71 1.30
C ASN A 7 2.04 -18.65 0.15
N PRO A 8 2.48 -18.99 -1.09
CA PRO A 8 1.65 -18.81 -2.27
C PRO A 8 0.46 -19.76 -2.34
N GLU A 9 0.50 -20.84 -1.58
CA GLU A 9 -0.60 -21.79 -1.58
C GLU A 9 -1.59 -21.48 -0.47
N ILE A 10 -2.84 -21.32 -0.86
CA ILE A 10 -3.91 -21.05 0.09
C ILE A 10 -4.46 -22.39 0.58
N PRO A 11 -4.50 -22.61 1.90
CA PRO A 11 -5.06 -23.85 2.43
C PRO A 11 -6.50 -24.06 1.98
N ALA A 12 -6.85 -25.29 1.68
CA ALA A 12 -8.21 -25.64 1.31
C ALA A 12 -9.16 -25.28 2.46
N GLY A 13 -10.28 -24.65 2.13
CA GLY A 13 -11.27 -24.28 3.12
C GLY A 13 -10.95 -23.04 3.92
N PHE A 14 -9.89 -22.28 3.54
CA PHE A 14 -9.55 -21.04 4.21
C PHE A 14 -10.67 -20.02 4.01
N GLY A 15 -11.26 -19.54 5.12
CA GLY A 15 -12.39 -18.60 5.09
C GLY A 15 -12.04 -17.17 5.46
N GLY A 16 -10.76 -16.85 5.66
CA GLY A 16 -10.34 -15.50 6.01
C GLY A 16 -10.07 -14.62 4.80
N LEU A 17 -9.63 -13.39 5.06
CA LEU A 17 -9.23 -12.47 4.01
C LEU A 17 -7.88 -12.88 3.43
N ILE A 18 -7.71 -12.66 2.14
CA ILE A 18 -6.48 -12.98 1.44
C ILE A 18 -5.88 -11.69 0.92
N SER A 19 -4.61 -11.46 1.26
CA SER A 19 -3.85 -10.35 0.72
C SER A 19 -2.57 -10.84 0.09
N ARG A 20 -2.03 -10.06 -0.83
CA ARG A 20 -0.79 -10.38 -1.52
C ARG A 20 0.02 -9.11 -1.71
N SER A 21 1.34 -9.21 -1.48
CA SER A 21 2.27 -8.13 -1.79
C SER A 21 2.72 -8.27 -3.23
N CYS A 22 2.61 -7.18 -3.97
CA CYS A 22 2.98 -7.14 -5.38
C CYS A 22 4.01 -6.04 -5.61
N HIS A 23 4.89 -6.24 -6.58
CA HIS A 23 5.97 -5.33 -6.89
C HIS A 23 5.96 -4.87 -8.35
N SER A 24 4.88 -5.15 -9.04
CA SER A 24 4.67 -4.70 -10.42
C SER A 24 3.19 -4.66 -10.75
N PHE A 25 2.85 -3.91 -11.79
CA PHE A 25 1.47 -3.88 -12.29
C PHE A 25 1.06 -5.24 -12.86
N GLY A 26 2.01 -5.98 -13.44
CA GLY A 26 1.73 -7.32 -13.94
C GLY A 26 1.32 -8.27 -12.83
N GLU A 27 1.99 -8.19 -11.68
CA GLU A 27 1.60 -9.01 -10.53
C GLU A 27 0.19 -8.67 -10.04
N ILE A 28 -0.14 -7.36 -9.99
CA ILE A 28 -1.49 -6.93 -9.60
C ILE A 28 -2.52 -7.53 -10.56
N ALA A 29 -2.27 -7.41 -11.85
CA ALA A 29 -3.22 -7.86 -12.87
C ALA A 29 -3.40 -9.38 -12.87
N SER A 30 -2.38 -10.14 -12.43
CA SER A 30 -2.44 -11.58 -12.42
C SER A 30 -3.11 -12.18 -11.18
N HIS A 31 -3.52 -11.33 -10.22
CA HIS A 31 -4.16 -11.76 -8.98
C HIS A 31 -5.51 -11.07 -8.78
N PRO A 32 -6.52 -11.36 -9.62
CA PRO A 32 -7.80 -10.64 -9.55
C PRO A 32 -8.72 -11.09 -8.43
N THR A 33 -8.42 -12.19 -7.74
CA THR A 33 -9.33 -12.81 -6.79
C THR A 33 -8.98 -12.57 -5.32
N GLU A 34 -7.80 -12.01 -5.02
CA GLU A 34 -7.44 -11.68 -3.66
C GLU A 34 -8.29 -10.51 -3.15
N ASP A 35 -8.54 -10.49 -1.84
CA ASP A 35 -9.32 -9.41 -1.21
C ASP A 35 -8.59 -8.08 -1.26
N TYR A 36 -7.26 -8.11 -1.01
CA TYR A 36 -6.41 -6.92 -1.04
C TYR A 36 -5.09 -7.23 -1.72
N LEU A 37 -4.58 -6.25 -2.45
CA LEU A 37 -3.25 -6.31 -3.04
C LEU A 37 -2.47 -5.08 -2.57
N PHE A 38 -1.21 -5.28 -2.21
CA PHE A 38 -0.32 -4.19 -1.83
C PHE A 38 0.68 -3.97 -2.96
N LEU A 39 0.75 -2.75 -3.46
CA LEU A 39 1.72 -2.39 -4.48
C LEU A 39 2.85 -1.58 -3.84
N SER A 40 4.08 -2.03 -3.99
CA SER A 40 5.24 -1.39 -3.39
C SER A 40 6.48 -1.50 -4.30
N PRO A 41 7.48 -0.63 -4.12
CA PRO A 41 7.42 0.62 -3.34
C PRO A 41 6.81 1.74 -4.17
N ILE A 42 5.92 2.52 -3.57
CA ILE A 42 5.28 3.64 -4.29
C ILE A 42 6.17 4.87 -4.27
N PHE A 43 6.72 5.21 -3.11
CA PHE A 43 7.62 6.35 -2.94
C PHE A 43 8.97 5.89 -2.39
N ASP A 44 9.92 6.81 -2.31
CA ASP A 44 11.20 6.55 -1.67
C ASP A 44 10.98 6.15 -0.22
N SER A 45 11.69 5.13 0.22
CA SER A 45 11.56 4.67 1.58
C SER A 45 12.09 5.71 2.57
N ILE A 46 11.30 6.00 3.60
CA ILE A 46 11.71 6.90 4.69
C ILE A 46 12.66 6.20 5.67
N SER A 47 12.77 4.89 5.60
CA SER A 47 13.63 4.10 6.49
C SER A 47 14.96 3.69 5.84
N LYS A 48 15.14 3.96 4.55
CA LYS A 48 16.37 3.62 3.82
C LYS A 48 16.77 4.76 2.89
N THR A 49 18.00 5.19 3.01
CA THR A 49 18.55 6.25 2.16
C THR A 49 18.85 5.71 0.77
N GLY A 50 18.64 6.50 -0.26
CA GLY A 50 18.97 6.16 -1.64
C GLY A 50 17.93 5.36 -2.40
N TYR A 51 16.84 4.96 -1.78
CA TYR A 51 15.75 4.32 -2.50
C TYR A 51 15.03 5.34 -3.37
N ARG A 52 14.70 4.93 -4.58
CA ARG A 52 13.92 5.75 -5.50
C ARG A 52 12.47 5.31 -5.45
N ALA A 53 11.59 6.24 -5.83
CA ALA A 53 10.19 5.89 -6.02
C ALA A 53 10.10 4.79 -7.06
N GLY A 54 9.31 3.76 -6.77
CA GLY A 54 9.19 2.60 -7.65
C GLY A 54 8.37 2.88 -8.90
N TYR A 55 7.55 3.93 -8.88
CA TYR A 55 6.62 4.25 -9.96
C TYR A 55 6.54 5.76 -10.17
N ALA A 56 6.62 6.18 -11.43
CA ALA A 56 6.40 7.58 -11.78
C ALA A 56 4.91 7.92 -11.70
N PRO A 57 4.56 9.19 -11.42
CA PRO A 57 3.15 9.59 -11.37
C PRO A 57 2.37 9.23 -12.63
N ASP A 58 2.97 9.38 -13.80
CA ASP A 58 2.29 9.04 -15.06
C ASP A 58 2.01 7.55 -15.18
N GLU A 59 2.93 6.71 -14.68
CA GLU A 59 2.72 5.26 -14.65
C GLU A 59 1.54 4.89 -13.76
N LEU A 60 1.41 5.55 -12.61
CA LEU A 60 0.31 5.32 -11.68
C LEU A 60 -1.02 5.74 -12.28
N ARG A 61 -1.06 6.92 -12.93
CA ARG A 61 -2.27 7.39 -13.60
C ARG A 61 -2.71 6.46 -14.72
N LYS A 62 -1.76 5.98 -15.51
CA LYS A 62 -2.03 5.04 -16.59
C LYS A 62 -2.58 3.71 -16.04
N ALA A 63 -1.98 3.19 -14.98
CA ALA A 63 -2.44 1.96 -14.36
C ALA A 63 -3.86 2.10 -13.80
N PHE A 64 -4.18 3.27 -13.25
CA PHE A 64 -5.54 3.56 -12.80
C PHE A 64 -6.52 3.59 -13.98
N ALA A 65 -6.15 4.26 -15.05
CA ALA A 65 -6.98 4.33 -16.25
C ALA A 65 -7.23 2.96 -16.86
N GLN A 66 -6.28 2.05 -16.74
CA GLN A 66 -6.39 0.67 -17.21
C GLN A 66 -7.13 -0.27 -16.23
N GLY A 67 -7.53 0.24 -15.06
CA GLY A 67 -8.21 -0.57 -14.05
C GLY A 67 -7.30 -1.45 -13.22
N ILE A 68 -5.99 -1.34 -13.38
CA ILE A 68 -5.01 -2.11 -12.60
C ILE A 68 -5.00 -1.63 -11.14
N ILE A 69 -4.90 -0.31 -10.96
CA ILE A 69 -5.07 0.28 -9.63
C ILE A 69 -6.57 0.51 -9.42
N ASN A 70 -7.10 -0.05 -8.35
CA ASN A 70 -8.52 0.02 -8.03
C ASN A 70 -8.69 -0.03 -6.50
N PRO A 71 -9.91 0.06 -5.95
CA PRO A 71 -10.10 0.11 -4.49
C PRO A 71 -9.56 -1.08 -3.70
N ARG A 72 -9.23 -2.20 -4.35
CA ARG A 72 -8.61 -3.35 -3.69
C ARG A 72 -7.10 -3.21 -3.52
N VAL A 73 -6.50 -2.23 -4.19
CA VAL A 73 -5.05 -2.04 -4.18
C VAL A 73 -4.67 -0.99 -3.16
N ALA A 74 -3.80 -1.34 -2.24
CA ALA A 74 -3.26 -0.43 -1.24
C ALA A 74 -1.81 -0.08 -1.59
N ALA A 75 -1.45 1.16 -1.34
CA ALA A 75 -0.10 1.66 -1.56
C ALA A 75 0.78 1.34 -0.35
N LEU A 76 2.01 0.90 -0.62
CA LEU A 76 2.99 0.59 0.41
C LEU A 76 4.36 1.12 -0.03
N GLY A 77 5.19 1.52 0.91
CA GLY A 77 6.55 1.99 0.65
C GLY A 77 6.66 3.51 0.65
N GLY A 78 7.29 4.05 1.69
CA GLY A 78 7.55 5.48 1.81
C GLY A 78 6.32 6.35 2.00
N ILE A 79 5.22 5.77 2.43
CA ILE A 79 3.95 6.50 2.55
C ILE A 79 3.96 7.40 3.78
N ARG A 80 3.54 8.64 3.59
CA ARG A 80 3.34 9.63 4.64
C ARG A 80 1.93 10.22 4.51
N PRO A 81 1.37 10.83 5.58
CA PRO A 81 0.00 11.38 5.51
C PRO A 81 -0.20 12.38 4.39
N GLU A 82 0.81 13.21 4.10
CA GLU A 82 0.71 14.21 3.02
C GLU A 82 0.57 13.58 1.63
N HIS A 83 0.87 12.30 1.47
CA HIS A 83 0.70 11.59 0.21
C HIS A 83 -0.74 11.13 -0.04
N LEU A 84 -1.57 11.09 1.01
CA LEU A 84 -2.90 10.48 0.90
C LEU A 84 -3.80 11.12 -0.16
N PRO A 85 -3.84 12.46 -0.32
CA PRO A 85 -4.64 13.05 -1.41
C PRO A 85 -4.20 12.55 -2.79
N ALA A 86 -2.90 12.49 -3.04
CA ALA A 86 -2.39 12.00 -4.32
C ALA A 86 -2.72 10.53 -4.54
N LEU A 87 -2.61 9.71 -3.50
CA LEU A 87 -2.94 8.28 -3.59
C LEU A 87 -4.41 8.07 -3.92
N GLN A 88 -5.29 8.90 -3.38
CA GLN A 88 -6.71 8.86 -3.74
C GLN A 88 -6.92 9.19 -5.21
N GLU A 89 -6.20 10.17 -5.73
CA GLU A 89 -6.27 10.53 -7.14
C GLU A 89 -5.77 9.41 -8.04
N TYR A 90 -4.77 8.64 -7.60
CA TYR A 90 -4.29 7.47 -8.33
C TYR A 90 -5.21 6.26 -8.21
N GLY A 91 -6.29 6.37 -7.46
CA GLY A 91 -7.29 5.31 -7.35
C GLY A 91 -7.03 4.23 -6.33
N PHE A 92 -6.01 4.39 -5.48
CA PHE A 92 -5.76 3.42 -4.41
C PHE A 92 -6.90 3.43 -3.40
N GLY A 93 -7.27 2.23 -2.94
CA GLY A 93 -8.29 2.08 -1.90
C GLY A 93 -7.77 2.22 -0.49
N GLY A 94 -6.45 2.21 -0.31
CA GLY A 94 -5.84 2.33 1.00
C GLY A 94 -4.36 2.58 0.92
N ALA A 95 -3.75 2.76 2.09
CA ALA A 95 -2.32 2.98 2.21
C ALA A 95 -1.81 2.31 3.48
N ALA A 96 -0.57 1.80 3.42
CA ALA A 96 0.06 1.19 4.58
C ALA A 96 1.24 2.06 5.03
N PHE A 97 1.30 2.31 6.32
CA PHE A 97 2.36 3.12 6.94
C PHE A 97 3.24 2.22 7.77
N LEU A 98 4.53 2.29 7.56
CA LEU A 98 5.48 1.52 8.34
C LEU A 98 6.53 2.43 8.97
N GLY A 99 7.45 2.97 8.17
CA GLY A 99 8.48 3.84 8.70
C GLY A 99 7.94 5.12 9.33
N TYR A 100 6.92 5.72 8.74
CA TYR A 100 6.32 6.93 9.30
C TYR A 100 5.79 6.70 10.73
N ILE A 101 5.16 5.55 10.97
CA ILE A 101 4.57 5.26 12.28
C ILE A 101 5.65 4.92 13.31
N TRP A 102 6.58 4.04 12.95
CA TRP A 102 7.45 3.41 13.93
C TRP A 102 8.82 4.06 14.09
N GLN A 103 9.33 4.72 13.07
CA GLN A 103 10.71 5.22 13.07
C GLN A 103 10.89 6.33 14.12
N GLY A 104 11.70 6.05 15.14
CA GLY A 104 12.02 7.01 16.19
C GLY A 104 10.85 7.46 17.05
N ALA A 105 9.73 6.72 17.05
CA ALA A 105 8.52 7.17 17.71
C ALA A 105 8.54 6.91 19.21
N THR A 106 8.26 7.95 19.99
CA THR A 106 7.84 7.78 21.38
C THR A 106 6.35 7.43 21.42
N PRO A 107 5.81 6.94 22.56
CA PRO A 107 4.37 6.68 22.63
C PRO A 107 3.51 7.89 22.29
N GLU A 108 3.91 9.09 22.72
CA GLU A 108 3.18 10.32 22.42
C GLU A 108 3.23 10.68 20.94
N GLU A 109 4.40 10.52 20.32
CA GLU A 109 4.54 10.77 18.89
C GLU A 109 3.76 9.77 18.06
N LEU A 110 3.70 8.52 18.49
CA LEU A 110 2.93 7.49 17.81
C LEU A 110 1.45 7.86 17.74
N VAL A 111 0.89 8.30 18.85
CA VAL A 111 -0.50 8.76 18.89
C VAL A 111 -0.70 9.96 17.96
N ARG A 112 0.22 10.93 17.99
CA ARG A 112 0.15 12.11 17.14
C ARG A 112 0.20 11.73 15.66
N ARG A 113 1.09 10.82 15.28
CA ARG A 113 1.22 10.36 13.90
C ARG A 113 -0.03 9.65 13.42
N MET A 114 -0.63 8.84 14.28
CA MET A 114 -1.89 8.16 13.93
C MET A 114 -3.03 9.15 13.75
N ARG A 115 -3.07 10.22 14.55
CA ARG A 115 -4.06 11.28 14.40
C ARG A 115 -3.88 12.04 13.09
N GLU A 116 -2.64 12.28 12.67
CA GLU A 116 -2.38 12.93 11.37
C GLU A 116 -2.91 12.08 10.21
N ILE A 117 -2.71 10.77 10.26
CA ILE A 117 -3.27 9.87 9.25
C ILE A 117 -4.79 9.96 9.24
N ARG A 118 -5.39 9.95 10.42
CA ARG A 118 -6.84 9.94 10.56
C ARG A 118 -7.51 11.18 9.99
N LYS A 119 -6.82 12.33 9.95
CA LYS A 119 -7.36 13.56 9.35
C LYS A 119 -7.70 13.38 7.87
N PHE A 120 -7.01 12.49 7.16
CA PHE A 120 -7.23 12.25 5.74
C PHE A 120 -8.19 11.09 5.49
N ASN A 121 -8.54 10.35 6.52
CA ASN A 121 -9.43 9.21 6.42
C ASN A 121 -10.86 9.64 6.66
N ARG A 122 -11.69 9.47 5.65
CA ARG A 122 -13.10 9.84 5.72
C ARG A 122 -14.02 8.66 5.48
#